data_2105952fe403de3fe2054ad93f7e6717
#
_entry.id   2105952fe403de3fe2054ad93f7e6717
#
_cell.length_a   1.000
_cell.length_b   1.000
_cell.length_c   1.000
_cell.angle_alpha   90.00
_cell.angle_beta   90.00
_cell.angle_gamma   90.00
#
_symmetry.space_group_name_H-M   'P 1'
#
loop_
_entity.id
_entity.type
_entity.pdbx_description
1 polymer ?
#
loop_
_entity_poly.entity_id
_entity_poly.type
_entity_poly.pdbx_seq_one_letter_code
_entity_poly.pdbx_strand_id
1 'polypeptide(L)'
;MRSYSVFAQYYDELTSNVAYARQADYLLDLLQRLGHSPGLTLDLACGTGSLTLELHRRGVDIYGIDGSVEMLSEARTKCAEAGADILFLCQNMQSIDLYGTVDTVLCT
;
A
#
# COMPACT_ATOMS: atom_id res chain seq x y z
N MET A 1 -13.52 -24.56 -2.84
CA MET A 1 -13.20 -23.19 -2.46
C MET A 1 -12.44 -22.41 -3.50
N ARG A 2 -11.72 -23.13 -4.38
CA ARG A 2 -10.92 -22.41 -5.38
C ARG A 2 -11.77 -21.67 -6.40
N SER A 3 -12.90 -22.25 -6.84
CA SER A 3 -13.81 -21.54 -7.75
C SER A 3 -14.43 -20.33 -7.11
N TYR A 4 -14.78 -20.43 -5.82
CA TYR A 4 -15.27 -19.28 -5.07
C TYR A 4 -14.18 -18.20 -4.94
N SER A 5 -12.95 -18.62 -4.67
CA SER A 5 -11.83 -17.69 -4.53
C SER A 5 -11.55 -16.91 -5.81
N VAL A 6 -11.66 -17.59 -6.97
CA VAL A 6 -11.44 -16.92 -8.27
C VAL A 6 -12.52 -15.87 -8.51
N PHE A 7 -13.78 -16.20 -8.24
CA PHE A 7 -14.86 -15.25 -8.43
C PHE A 7 -14.75 -14.08 -7.45
N ALA A 8 -14.47 -14.37 -6.19
CA ALA A 8 -14.31 -13.33 -5.17
C ALA A 8 -13.13 -12.40 -5.51
N GLN A 9 -12.04 -12.97 -5.98
CA GLN A 9 -10.86 -12.22 -6.37
C GLN A 9 -11.16 -11.28 -7.53
N TYR A 10 -11.89 -11.77 -8.54
CA TYR A 10 -12.30 -10.93 -9.67
C TYR A 10 -13.21 -9.79 -9.22
N TYR A 11 -14.19 -10.11 -8.38
CA TYR A 11 -15.08 -9.11 -7.83
C TYR A 11 -14.33 -8.05 -7.04
N ASP A 12 -13.36 -8.50 -6.23
CA ASP A 12 -12.54 -7.59 -5.44
C ASP A 12 -11.70 -6.67 -6.33
N GLU A 13 -11.17 -7.18 -7.45
CA GLU A 13 -10.44 -6.34 -8.39
C GLU A 13 -11.32 -5.22 -8.95
N LEU A 14 -12.57 -5.51 -9.26
CA LEU A 14 -13.48 -4.52 -9.81
C LEU A 14 -13.91 -3.46 -8.80
N THR A 15 -14.03 -3.84 -7.53
CA THR A 15 -14.52 -2.95 -6.47
C THR A 15 -13.41 -2.31 -5.66
N SER A 16 -12.29 -3.01 -5.49
CA SER A 16 -11.21 -2.56 -4.61
C SER A 16 -10.52 -1.31 -5.11
N ASN A 17 -10.43 -1.11 -6.42
CA ASN A 17 -9.80 0.09 -6.96
C ASN A 17 -10.51 1.35 -6.47
N VAL A 18 -11.85 1.33 -6.48
CA VAL A 18 -12.64 2.44 -5.96
C VAL A 18 -12.48 2.56 -4.44
N ALA A 19 -12.48 1.43 -3.75
CA ALA A 19 -12.34 1.41 -2.29
C ALA A 19 -10.99 1.95 -1.85
N TYR A 20 -9.92 1.56 -2.53
CA TYR A 20 -8.58 2.04 -2.19
C TYR A 20 -8.40 3.51 -2.53
N ALA A 21 -8.99 3.98 -3.62
CA ALA A 21 -8.97 5.39 -3.95
C ALA A 21 -9.67 6.22 -2.86
N ARG A 22 -10.83 5.78 -2.40
CA ARG A 22 -11.56 6.43 -1.32
C ARG A 22 -10.80 6.39 -0.01
N GLN A 23 -10.16 5.26 0.28
CA GLN A 23 -9.37 5.10 1.49
C GLN A 23 -8.18 6.05 1.48
N ALA A 24 -7.50 6.18 0.35
CA ALA A 24 -6.39 7.10 0.21
C ALA A 24 -6.84 8.55 0.43
N ASP A 25 -7.95 8.95 -0.17
CA ASP A 25 -8.50 10.29 0.00
C ASP A 25 -8.89 10.56 1.44
N TYR A 26 -9.50 9.58 2.10
CA TYR A 26 -9.88 9.69 3.49
C TYR A 26 -8.67 9.88 4.40
N LEU A 27 -7.62 9.08 4.18
CA LEU A 27 -6.41 9.16 4.99
C LEU A 27 -5.73 10.52 4.84
N LEU A 28 -5.64 11.03 3.61
CA LEU A 28 -5.01 12.32 3.37
C LEU A 28 -5.83 13.46 3.96
N ASP A 29 -7.15 13.38 3.86
CA ASP A 29 -8.05 14.36 4.47
C ASP A 29 -7.90 14.35 5.99
N LEU A 30 -7.84 13.16 6.59
CA LEU A 30 -7.66 13.02 8.03
C LEU A 30 -6.34 13.64 8.49
N LEU A 31 -5.25 13.35 7.78
CA LEU A 31 -3.95 13.90 8.11
C LEU A 31 -3.96 15.43 8.01
N GLN A 32 -4.61 15.97 6.98
CA GLN A 32 -4.73 17.40 6.82
C GLN A 32 -5.50 18.04 7.98
N ARG A 33 -6.58 17.41 8.41
CA ARG A 33 -7.38 17.89 9.55
C ARG A 33 -6.59 17.89 10.86
N LEU A 34 -5.68 16.91 10.99
CA LEU A 34 -4.81 16.82 12.16
C LEU A 34 -3.58 17.72 12.05
N GLY A 35 -3.44 18.44 10.97
CA GLY A 35 -2.28 19.31 10.76
C GLY A 35 -0.99 18.55 10.52
N HIS A 36 -1.08 17.30 10.07
CA HIS A 36 0.09 16.44 9.85
C HIS A 36 0.34 16.25 8.37
N SER A 37 1.49 16.69 7.89
CA SER A 37 1.94 16.40 6.54
C SER A 37 2.45 14.96 6.47
N PRO A 38 2.08 14.17 5.45
CA PRO A 38 2.52 12.76 5.40
C PRO A 38 4.03 12.57 5.44
N GLY A 39 4.79 13.39 4.70
CA GLY A 39 6.22 13.22 4.60
C GLY A 39 6.59 11.85 4.04
N LEU A 40 7.70 11.29 4.49
CA LEU A 40 8.09 9.93 4.12
C LEU A 40 7.19 8.95 4.86
N THR A 41 6.44 8.18 4.10
CA THR A 41 5.39 7.30 4.63
C THR A 41 5.76 5.84 4.41
N LEU A 42 5.54 5.03 5.44
CA LEU A 42 5.70 3.58 5.38
C LEU A 42 4.32 2.92 5.43
N ASP A 43 4.03 2.08 4.44
CA ASP A 43 2.84 1.23 4.45
C ASP A 43 3.24 -0.14 4.98
N LEU A 44 2.97 -0.36 6.26
CA LEU A 44 3.32 -1.59 6.96
C LEU A 44 2.28 -2.65 6.65
N ALA A 45 2.74 -3.86 6.28
CA ALA A 45 1.87 -4.93 5.79
C ALA A 45 1.11 -4.50 4.53
N CYS A 46 1.84 -3.98 3.54
CA CYS A 46 1.25 -3.36 2.36
C CYS A 46 0.50 -4.34 1.44
N GLY A 47 0.71 -5.65 1.60
CA GLY A 47 0.06 -6.66 0.77
C GLY A 47 0.40 -6.49 -0.69
N THR A 48 -0.62 -6.45 -1.54
CA THR A 48 -0.45 -6.28 -3.00
C THR A 48 -0.23 -4.83 -3.43
N GLY A 49 -0.11 -3.91 -2.49
CA GLY A 49 0.29 -2.54 -2.76
C GLY A 49 -0.78 -1.63 -3.34
N SER A 50 -2.05 -2.01 -3.27
CA SER A 50 -3.11 -1.20 -3.86
C SER A 50 -3.24 0.17 -3.20
N LEU A 51 -3.24 0.21 -1.87
CA LEU A 51 -3.29 1.48 -1.15
C LEU A 51 -1.98 2.26 -1.32
N THR A 52 -0.86 1.56 -1.30
CA THR A 52 0.45 2.16 -1.54
C THR A 52 0.47 2.89 -2.87
N LEU A 53 0.00 2.23 -3.93
CA LEU A 53 -0.05 2.83 -5.26
C LEU A 53 -0.96 4.06 -5.29
N GLU A 54 -2.13 3.98 -4.67
CA GLU A 54 -3.06 5.10 -4.65
C GLU A 54 -2.48 6.32 -3.93
N LEU A 55 -1.79 6.11 -2.82
CA LEU A 55 -1.13 7.20 -2.10
C LEU A 55 0.03 7.78 -2.92
N HIS A 56 0.79 6.92 -3.59
CA HIS A 56 1.86 7.38 -4.47
C HIS A 56 1.33 8.26 -5.60
N ARG A 57 0.21 7.87 -6.19
CA ARG A 57 -0.44 8.66 -7.25
C ARG A 57 -0.86 10.05 -6.77
N ARG A 58 -1.08 10.21 -5.48
CA ARG A 58 -1.47 11.49 -4.88
C ARG A 58 -0.28 12.29 -4.37
N GLY A 59 0.92 11.87 -4.75
CA GLY A 59 2.14 12.61 -4.44
C GLY A 59 2.75 12.28 -3.08
N VAL A 60 2.30 11.23 -2.42
CA VAL A 60 2.90 10.80 -1.15
C VAL A 60 4.20 10.05 -1.42
N ASP A 61 5.26 10.41 -0.72
CA ASP A 61 6.52 9.69 -0.76
C ASP A 61 6.38 8.45 0.12
N ILE A 62 6.16 7.29 -0.49
CA ILE A 62 5.74 6.09 0.22
C ILE A 62 6.53 4.87 -0.23
N TYR A 63 6.80 3.98 0.72
CA TYR A 63 7.32 2.66 0.42
C TYR A 63 6.55 1.62 1.26
N GLY A 64 6.60 0.37 0.82
CA GLY A 64 5.84 -0.70 1.46
C GLY A 64 6.72 -1.78 2.03
N ILE A 65 6.28 -2.38 3.11
CA ILE A 65 6.90 -3.55 3.74
C ILE A 65 5.83 -4.62 3.91
N ASP A 66 6.18 -5.86 3.59
CA ASP A 66 5.33 -7.01 3.87
C ASP A 66 6.20 -8.24 4.10
N GLY A 67 5.67 -9.20 4.83
CA GLY A 67 6.36 -10.46 5.07
C GLY A 67 6.17 -11.49 3.98
N SER A 68 5.30 -11.25 3.03
CA SER A 68 4.97 -12.20 1.96
C SER A 68 5.66 -11.83 0.66
N VAL A 69 6.53 -12.71 0.19
CA VAL A 69 7.21 -12.55 -1.11
C VAL A 69 6.19 -12.51 -2.25
N GLU A 70 5.15 -13.35 -2.17
CA GLU A 70 4.12 -13.41 -3.21
C GLU A 70 3.35 -12.11 -3.31
N MET A 71 2.95 -11.54 -2.17
CA MET A 71 2.24 -10.26 -2.14
C MET A 71 3.09 -9.14 -2.72
N LEU A 72 4.36 -9.11 -2.35
CA LEU A 72 5.27 -8.08 -2.85
C LEU A 72 5.56 -8.23 -4.34
N SER A 73 5.60 -9.46 -4.84
CA SER A 73 5.74 -9.71 -6.27
C SER A 73 4.57 -9.11 -7.03
N GLU A 74 3.35 -9.30 -6.54
CA GLU A 74 2.17 -8.69 -7.14
C GLU A 74 2.20 -7.16 -7.03
N ALA A 75 2.64 -6.65 -5.89
CA ALA A 75 2.76 -5.20 -5.70
C ALA A 75 3.74 -4.59 -6.69
N ARG A 76 4.89 -5.21 -6.88
CA ARG A 76 5.90 -4.73 -7.83
C ARG A 76 5.38 -4.76 -9.25
N THR A 77 4.70 -5.83 -9.64
CA THR A 77 4.11 -5.95 -10.97
C THR A 77 3.05 -4.88 -11.20
N LYS A 78 2.15 -4.71 -10.25
CA LYS A 78 1.08 -3.71 -10.32
C LYS A 78 1.64 -2.30 -10.48
N CYS A 79 2.64 -1.96 -9.69
CA CYS A 79 3.23 -0.62 -9.73
C CYS A 79 4.05 -0.41 -11.00
N ALA A 80 4.76 -1.44 -11.46
CA ALA A 80 5.50 -1.35 -12.72
C ALA A 80 4.56 -1.12 -13.89
N GLU A 81 3.44 -1.82 -13.93
CA GLU A 81 2.41 -1.63 -14.97
C GLU A 81 1.80 -0.24 -14.93
N ALA A 82 1.72 0.35 -13.75
CA ALA A 82 1.20 1.71 -13.58
C ALA A 82 2.28 2.78 -13.79
N GLY A 83 3.52 2.40 -14.07
CA GLY A 83 4.61 3.35 -14.23
C GLY A 83 5.05 4.00 -12.92
N ALA A 84 4.75 3.38 -11.79
CA ALA A 84 5.08 3.91 -10.48
C ALA A 84 6.34 3.24 -9.94
N ASP A 85 7.30 4.05 -9.53
CA ASP A 85 8.56 3.57 -8.95
C ASP A 85 8.44 3.62 -7.42
N ILE A 86 8.06 2.50 -6.84
CA ILE A 86 7.85 2.37 -5.40
C ILE A 86 8.75 1.27 -4.85
N LEU A 87 9.42 1.56 -3.75
CA LEU A 87 10.25 0.58 -3.06
C LEU A 87 9.38 -0.34 -2.21
N PHE A 88 9.57 -1.65 -2.40
CA PHE A 88 8.93 -2.67 -1.58
C PHE A 88 10.00 -3.56 -0.96
N LEU A 89 9.89 -3.77 0.35
CA LEU A 89 10.85 -4.56 1.12
C LEU A 89 10.14 -5.75 1.76
N CYS A 90 10.76 -6.92 1.66
CA CYS A 90 10.25 -8.12 2.33
C CYS A 90 10.94 -8.25 3.68
N GLN A 91 10.20 -8.05 4.75
CA GLN A 91 10.72 -8.18 6.10
C GLN A 91 9.70 -8.87 7.00
N ASN A 92 10.21 -9.67 7.93
CA ASN A 92 9.39 -10.26 8.97
C ASN A 92 8.90 -9.16 9.91
N MET A 93 7.59 -9.11 10.13
CA MET A 93 6.97 -8.08 10.96
C MET A 93 7.45 -8.08 12.40
N GLN A 94 8.00 -9.19 12.88
CA GLN A 94 8.53 -9.28 14.23
C GLN A 94 9.95 -8.72 14.36
N SER A 95 10.63 -8.54 13.23
CA SER A 95 12.01 -8.08 13.23
C SER A 95 12.22 -6.97 12.20
N ILE A 96 11.25 -6.09 12.08
CA ILE A 96 11.34 -4.96 11.17
C ILE A 96 12.47 -4.04 11.62
N ASP A 97 13.33 -3.73 10.68
CA ASP A 97 14.40 -2.79 10.86
C ASP A 97 14.16 -1.61 9.92
N LEU A 98 13.85 -0.46 10.49
CA LEU A 98 13.59 0.75 9.73
C LEU A 98 14.89 1.52 9.56
N TYR A 99 15.31 1.65 8.32
CA TYR A 99 16.52 2.40 7.99
C TYR A 99 16.20 3.89 7.94
N GLY A 100 16.54 4.59 9.00
CA GLY A 100 16.25 6.00 9.11
C GLY A 100 14.89 6.28 9.74
N THR A 101 14.46 7.52 9.64
CA THR A 101 13.20 7.96 10.24
C THR A 101 12.12 8.06 9.18
N VAL A 102 10.92 7.68 9.55
CA VAL A 102 9.73 7.90 8.74
C VAL A 102 8.82 8.90 9.45
N ASP A 103 8.04 9.64 8.67
CA ASP A 103 7.15 10.66 9.22
C ASP A 103 5.77 10.09 9.52
N THR A 104 5.34 9.10 8.76
CA THR A 104 4.02 8.49 8.91
C THR A 104 4.11 6.99 8.70
N VAL A 105 3.45 6.22 9.55
CA VAL A 105 3.33 4.77 9.41
C VAL A 105 1.85 4.43 9.29
N LEU A 106 1.52 3.70 8.23
CA LEU A 106 0.17 3.20 8.01
C LEU A 106 0.19 1.69 8.23
N CYS A 107 -0.82 1.19 8.93
CA CYS A 107 -1.01 -0.24 9.13
C CYS A 107 -2.49 -0.55 8.89
N THR A 108 -2.77 -1.16 7.77
CA THR A 108 -4.16 -1.44 7.35
C THR A 108 -4.51 -2.92 7.38
#